data_a3d8f298482c0d478fa065e2d070e2b5
#
_entry.id   a3d8f298482c0d478fa065e2d070e2b5
#
_cell.length_a   1.000
_cell.length_b   1.000
_cell.length_c   1.000
_cell.angle_alpha   90.00
_cell.angle_beta   90.00
_cell.angle_gamma   90.00
#
_symmetry.space_group_name_H-M   'P 1'
#
loop_
_entity.id
_entity.type
_entity.pdbx_description
1 polymer ?
#
loop_
_entity_poly.entity_id
_entity_poly.type
_entity_poly.pdbx_seq_one_letter_code
_entity_poly.pdbx_strand_id
1 'polypeptide(L)'
;MIVSKEKMLSEDRGLEIIRAEREYIERASWEVRENANMNISYSNFRNFLFDRLLKKPEILSKYLPKEAVSDHFRGDLHIHKLPDSLFIPYCIGWSFKKILKKGLITPTIVSKPAKHVDTAIAHLTNFFFFGSQEYTGAQAASGFDVFLAPFIREDKVPYIKVKQAIQHMLFNLNYPARAGFQSPFTNITLVLDTSKQYLKEHAVIGGKELPNTLEEYLDEILVVNKALFELLIEGDAKGQPFTFPIPTIMITKNFDWNGRRWGEVTDLIFEALAKRGSAYLLNGYSTNVEALYSMCCRLTIDVSKLNNFNHFKLNSSSLRLKEFEDVEDYLAKNRQAFGIWALPDATGSIGVVTLNMPRIAALSRGEWDVFEEILYAKMEHARKVLLTWRRRYAISLKSGLMPISKVYLGHF
;
A
#
# COMPACT_ATOMS: atom_id res chain seq x y z
N MET A 1 -38.71 34.95 -22.45
CA MET A 1 -37.37 35.03 -21.82
C MET A 1 -37.00 33.64 -21.32
N ILE A 2 -36.43 32.83 -22.23
CA ILE A 2 -35.95 31.48 -21.87
C ILE A 2 -34.50 31.68 -21.42
N VAL A 3 -34.33 31.90 -20.11
CA VAL A 3 -32.99 31.73 -19.52
C VAL A 3 -32.68 30.24 -19.69
N SER A 4 -31.66 29.93 -20.50
CA SER A 4 -31.37 28.56 -20.84
C SER A 4 -31.13 27.75 -19.57
N LYS A 5 -31.63 26.55 -19.49
CA LYS A 5 -31.44 25.60 -18.37
C LYS A 5 -29.94 25.44 -18.02
N GLU A 6 -29.06 25.64 -18.97
CA GLU A 6 -27.60 25.64 -18.83
C GLU A 6 -27.07 26.82 -18.00
N LYS A 7 -27.68 28.01 -18.10
CA LYS A 7 -27.27 29.20 -17.32
C LYS A 7 -27.67 29.06 -15.87
N MET A 8 -28.87 28.54 -15.56
CA MET A 8 -29.31 28.20 -14.20
C MET A 8 -28.43 27.10 -13.56
N LEU A 9 -28.05 26.07 -14.34
CA LEU A 9 -27.17 24.99 -13.85
C LEU A 9 -25.73 25.48 -13.57
N SER A 10 -25.25 26.51 -14.29
CA SER A 10 -23.91 27.09 -14.07
C SER A 10 -23.89 28.00 -12.84
N GLU A 11 -24.95 28.75 -12.60
CA GLU A 11 -25.10 29.60 -11.40
C GLU A 11 -25.23 28.76 -10.13
N ASP A 12 -25.95 27.66 -10.16
CA ASP A 12 -26.12 26.76 -9.01
C ASP A 12 -24.81 26.04 -8.63
N ARG A 13 -23.98 25.65 -9.62
CA ARG A 13 -22.65 25.06 -9.40
C ARG A 13 -21.67 26.04 -8.78
N GLY A 14 -21.72 27.32 -9.19
CA GLY A 14 -20.89 28.38 -8.64
C GLY A 14 -21.20 28.61 -7.15
N LEU A 15 -22.48 28.66 -6.79
CA LEU A 15 -22.94 28.80 -5.42
C LEU A 15 -22.53 27.60 -4.54
N GLU A 16 -22.53 26.41 -5.11
CA GLU A 16 -22.09 25.19 -4.40
C GLU A 16 -20.60 25.24 -4.04
N ILE A 17 -19.75 25.72 -4.95
CA ILE A 17 -18.32 25.90 -4.69
C ILE A 17 -18.09 26.92 -3.59
N ILE A 18 -18.78 28.07 -3.62
CA ILE A 18 -18.68 29.11 -2.59
C ILE A 18 -19.13 28.60 -1.22
N ARG A 19 -20.19 27.79 -1.16
CA ARG A 19 -20.64 27.16 0.08
C ARG A 19 -19.60 26.17 0.61
N ALA A 20 -19.02 25.35 -0.24
CA ALA A 20 -17.98 24.40 0.15
C ALA A 20 -16.70 25.10 0.61
N GLU A 21 -16.32 26.21 -0.02
CA GLU A 21 -15.20 27.06 0.41
C GLU A 21 -15.43 27.58 1.84
N ARG A 22 -16.59 28.17 2.10
CA ARG A 22 -16.94 28.67 3.44
C ARG A 22 -16.94 27.56 4.47
N GLU A 23 -17.58 26.42 4.16
CA GLU A 23 -17.62 25.25 5.04
C GLU A 23 -16.21 24.76 5.41
N TYR A 24 -15.27 24.77 4.45
CA TYR A 24 -13.88 24.37 4.67
C TYR A 24 -13.12 25.39 5.55
N ILE A 25 -13.21 26.67 5.22
CA ILE A 25 -12.49 27.75 5.94
C ILE A 25 -13.01 27.88 7.38
N GLU A 26 -14.32 27.82 7.58
CA GLU A 26 -14.96 27.92 8.89
C GLU A 26 -14.89 26.62 9.69
N ARG A 27 -14.31 25.54 9.12
CA ARG A 27 -14.27 24.19 9.71
C ARG A 27 -15.65 23.69 10.15
N ALA A 28 -16.68 24.00 9.40
CA ALA A 28 -18.06 23.64 9.72
C ALA A 28 -18.33 22.14 9.50
N SER A 29 -17.60 21.48 8.58
CA SER A 29 -17.70 20.04 8.32
C SER A 29 -16.91 19.24 9.35
N TRP A 30 -17.50 18.14 9.85
CA TRP A 30 -16.81 17.16 10.69
C TRP A 30 -15.60 16.55 9.98
N GLU A 31 -15.67 16.33 8.67
CA GLU A 31 -14.57 15.81 7.83
C GLU A 31 -13.34 16.73 7.87
N VAL A 32 -13.54 18.03 8.03
CA VAL A 32 -12.45 19.01 8.16
C VAL A 32 -11.94 19.11 9.59
N ARG A 33 -12.81 18.97 10.59
CA ARG A 33 -12.45 19.09 12.02
C ARG A 33 -11.78 17.85 12.58
N GLU A 34 -12.30 16.67 12.24
CA GLU A 34 -11.98 15.41 12.92
C GLU A 34 -10.89 14.60 12.18
N ASN A 35 -10.40 15.07 11.04
CA ASN A 35 -9.42 14.32 10.28
C ASN A 35 -8.00 14.65 10.75
N ALA A 36 -7.46 13.82 11.65
CA ALA A 36 -6.12 13.95 12.21
C ALA A 36 -4.99 13.94 11.16
N ASN A 37 -5.24 13.37 9.97
CA ASN A 37 -4.27 13.29 8.88
C ASN A 37 -4.36 14.46 7.90
N MET A 38 -5.28 15.39 8.08
CA MET A 38 -5.50 16.51 7.19
C MET A 38 -5.20 17.84 7.87
N ASN A 39 -4.09 18.45 7.51
CA ASN A 39 -3.80 19.83 7.87
C ASN A 39 -4.54 20.77 6.92
N ILE A 40 -4.97 21.93 7.42
CA ILE A 40 -5.54 22.98 6.58
C ILE A 40 -4.46 23.47 5.62
N SER A 41 -4.73 23.32 4.33
CA SER A 41 -3.84 23.71 3.26
C SER A 41 -4.64 23.89 1.97
N TYR A 42 -4.08 24.64 1.02
CA TYR A 42 -4.70 24.77 -0.32
C TYR A 42 -4.84 23.42 -1.03
N SER A 43 -3.85 22.54 -0.91
CA SER A 43 -3.92 21.20 -1.50
C SER A 43 -5.07 20.36 -0.93
N ASN A 44 -5.30 20.46 0.38
CA ASN A 44 -6.41 19.76 1.03
C ASN A 44 -7.77 20.40 0.69
N PHE A 45 -7.84 21.73 0.63
CA PHE A 45 -9.04 22.46 0.17
C PHE A 45 -9.44 22.01 -1.25
N ARG A 46 -8.48 21.92 -2.17
CA ARG A 46 -8.74 21.43 -3.53
C ARG A 46 -9.31 20.02 -3.54
N ASN A 47 -8.78 19.11 -2.71
CA ASN A 47 -9.32 17.76 -2.57
C ASN A 47 -10.72 17.78 -1.99
N PHE A 48 -10.99 18.61 -1.00
CA PHE A 48 -12.33 18.78 -0.42
C PHE A 48 -13.36 19.23 -1.47
N LEU A 49 -13.00 20.18 -2.33
CA LEU A 49 -13.86 20.58 -3.45
C LEU A 49 -14.09 19.42 -4.45
N PHE A 50 -13.05 18.70 -4.80
CA PHE A 50 -13.15 17.54 -5.68
C PHE A 50 -14.07 16.46 -5.11
N ASP A 51 -13.93 16.17 -3.82
CA ASP A 51 -14.79 15.24 -3.09
C ASP A 51 -16.25 15.70 -3.12
N ARG A 52 -16.52 16.97 -2.81
CA ARG A 52 -17.88 17.54 -2.80
C ARG A 52 -18.56 17.44 -4.17
N LEU A 53 -17.80 17.55 -5.25
CA LEU A 53 -18.35 17.43 -6.60
C LEU A 53 -18.63 15.98 -7.00
N LEU A 54 -17.76 15.05 -6.66
CA LEU A 54 -17.82 13.66 -7.15
C LEU A 54 -18.54 12.67 -6.22
N LYS A 55 -18.59 12.94 -4.90
CA LYS A 55 -19.26 12.05 -3.93
C LYS A 55 -20.80 12.15 -3.94
N LYS A 56 -21.39 12.66 -5.01
CA LYS A 56 -22.86 12.73 -5.15
C LYS A 56 -23.42 11.39 -5.62
N PRO A 57 -24.55 10.92 -5.04
CA PRO A 57 -25.16 9.63 -5.43
C PRO A 57 -25.41 9.50 -6.93
N GLU A 58 -25.91 10.57 -7.56
CA GLU A 58 -26.20 10.62 -9.01
C GLU A 58 -24.95 10.52 -9.88
N ILE A 59 -23.79 11.02 -9.40
CA ILE A 59 -22.51 10.91 -10.10
C ILE A 59 -21.91 9.53 -9.86
N LEU A 60 -21.84 9.08 -8.61
CA LEU A 60 -21.30 7.77 -8.26
C LEU A 60 -22.06 6.63 -8.94
N SER A 61 -23.38 6.76 -9.09
CA SER A 61 -24.22 5.77 -9.78
C SER A 61 -23.99 5.64 -11.29
N LYS A 62 -23.18 6.54 -11.87
CA LYS A 62 -22.70 6.38 -13.26
C LYS A 62 -21.47 5.50 -13.37
N TYR A 63 -20.75 5.31 -12.25
CA TYR A 63 -19.50 4.56 -12.17
C TYR A 63 -19.65 3.24 -11.44
N LEU A 64 -20.54 3.16 -10.46
CA LEU A 64 -20.75 2.03 -9.55
C LEU A 64 -22.19 1.53 -9.62
N PRO A 65 -22.47 0.28 -9.20
CA PRO A 65 -23.81 -0.24 -9.10
C PRO A 65 -24.69 0.65 -8.20
N LYS A 66 -25.88 0.99 -8.68
CA LYS A 66 -26.80 1.92 -8.00
C LYS A 66 -27.18 1.44 -6.60
N GLU A 67 -27.36 0.13 -6.44
CA GLU A 67 -27.70 -0.51 -5.17
C GLU A 67 -26.60 -0.31 -4.14
N ALA A 68 -25.36 -0.52 -4.55
CA ALA A 68 -24.20 -0.33 -3.67
C ALA A 68 -23.98 1.14 -3.29
N VAL A 69 -24.23 2.07 -4.22
CA VAL A 69 -24.21 3.52 -3.92
C VAL A 69 -25.31 3.86 -2.93
N SER A 70 -26.53 3.37 -3.12
CA SER A 70 -27.63 3.56 -2.18
C SER A 70 -27.30 3.00 -0.79
N ASP A 71 -26.71 1.81 -0.71
CA ASP A 71 -26.29 1.18 0.54
C ASP A 71 -25.20 1.98 1.24
N HIS A 72 -24.27 2.56 0.48
CA HIS A 72 -23.22 3.42 1.03
C HIS A 72 -23.81 4.66 1.74
N PHE A 73 -24.72 5.36 1.10
CA PHE A 73 -25.36 6.55 1.67
C PHE A 73 -26.35 6.23 2.80
N ARG A 74 -26.94 5.04 2.81
CA ARG A 74 -27.77 4.58 3.94
C ARG A 74 -26.95 4.06 5.12
N GLY A 75 -25.65 3.82 4.93
CA GLY A 75 -24.76 3.27 5.93
C GLY A 75 -24.86 1.75 6.11
N ASP A 76 -25.44 1.01 5.14
CA ASP A 76 -25.48 -0.45 5.14
C ASP A 76 -24.09 -1.05 4.85
N LEU A 77 -23.32 -0.35 4.01
CA LEU A 77 -21.92 -0.64 3.72
C LEU A 77 -21.14 0.66 3.52
N HIS A 78 -19.81 0.57 3.59
CA HIS A 78 -18.91 1.69 3.30
C HIS A 78 -17.98 1.36 2.14
N ILE A 79 -18.03 2.15 1.08
CA ILE A 79 -17.11 2.09 -0.07
C ILE A 79 -15.93 3.00 0.25
N HIS A 80 -14.73 2.42 0.46
CA HIS A 80 -13.57 3.19 0.89
C HIS A 80 -12.98 4.07 -0.22
N LYS A 81 -12.38 5.19 0.21
CA LYS A 81 -11.57 6.08 -0.64
C LYS A 81 -12.30 6.67 -1.86
N LEU A 82 -13.62 6.84 -1.78
CA LEU A 82 -14.31 7.65 -2.78
C LEU A 82 -13.87 9.13 -2.67
N PRO A 83 -13.73 9.82 -3.80
CA PRO A 83 -13.96 9.36 -5.19
C PRO A 83 -12.73 8.74 -5.87
N ASP A 84 -11.54 8.83 -5.31
CA ASP A 84 -10.27 8.38 -5.92
C ASP A 84 -10.32 6.89 -6.32
N SER A 85 -10.95 6.05 -5.49
CA SER A 85 -11.14 4.62 -5.77
C SER A 85 -11.94 4.31 -7.05
N LEU A 86 -12.55 5.31 -7.67
CA LEU A 86 -13.14 5.16 -9.01
C LEU A 86 -12.07 5.00 -10.10
N PHE A 87 -10.84 5.44 -9.85
CA PHE A 87 -9.80 5.59 -10.88
C PHE A 87 -8.52 4.82 -10.57
N ILE A 88 -8.14 4.71 -9.29
CA ILE A 88 -6.89 4.11 -8.84
C ILE A 88 -7.12 3.11 -7.69
N PRO A 89 -6.30 2.03 -7.60
CA PRO A 89 -6.46 0.98 -6.60
C PRO A 89 -6.08 1.43 -5.18
N TYR A 90 -6.28 0.52 -4.23
CA TYR A 90 -6.15 0.84 -2.82
C TYR A 90 -4.69 0.75 -2.34
N CYS A 91 -4.14 -0.45 -2.16
CA CYS A 91 -2.81 -0.67 -1.60
C CYS A 91 -1.96 -1.58 -2.47
N ILE A 92 -0.63 -1.47 -2.32
CA ILE A 92 0.31 -2.36 -3.00
C ILE A 92 1.53 -2.65 -2.15
N GLY A 93 2.08 -3.87 -2.25
CA GLY A 93 3.38 -4.27 -1.74
C GLY A 93 4.31 -4.63 -2.89
N TRP A 94 5.52 -4.11 -2.85
CA TRP A 94 6.56 -4.30 -3.85
C TRP A 94 7.72 -5.11 -3.29
N SER A 95 8.38 -5.90 -4.12
CA SER A 95 9.71 -6.41 -3.80
C SER A 95 10.74 -5.29 -3.93
N PHE A 96 11.51 -5.03 -2.89
CA PHE A 96 12.62 -4.07 -2.97
C PHE A 96 13.66 -4.52 -3.99
N LYS A 97 13.92 -5.83 -4.08
CA LYS A 97 14.79 -6.45 -5.12
C LYS A 97 14.43 -5.98 -6.53
N LYS A 98 13.13 -5.89 -6.84
CA LYS A 98 12.67 -5.45 -8.17
C LYS A 98 13.06 -4.01 -8.47
N ILE A 99 12.94 -3.12 -7.49
CA ILE A 99 13.35 -1.72 -7.61
C ILE A 99 14.87 -1.64 -7.82
N LEU A 100 15.66 -2.40 -7.06
CA LEU A 100 17.10 -2.47 -7.19
C LEU A 100 17.56 -3.01 -8.55
N LYS A 101 16.82 -3.96 -9.14
CA LYS A 101 17.14 -4.50 -10.47
C LYS A 101 16.82 -3.53 -11.60
N LYS A 102 15.70 -2.80 -11.51
CA LYS A 102 15.24 -1.92 -12.59
C LYS A 102 15.78 -0.49 -12.49
N GLY A 103 16.18 -0.05 -11.31
CA GLY A 103 16.41 1.37 -11.03
C GLY A 103 15.10 2.14 -10.87
N LEU A 104 15.12 3.45 -11.02
CA LEU A 104 13.93 4.30 -10.90
C LEU A 104 13.54 4.84 -12.27
N ILE A 105 12.40 4.37 -12.77
CA ILE A 105 11.86 4.73 -14.08
C ILE A 105 10.55 5.48 -13.87
N THR A 106 10.51 6.73 -14.25
CA THR A 106 9.32 7.59 -14.22
C THR A 106 9.06 8.17 -15.60
N PRO A 107 7.89 8.77 -15.86
CA PRO A 107 7.60 9.40 -17.15
C PRO A 107 8.54 10.56 -17.52
N THR A 108 9.13 11.21 -16.52
CA THR A 108 9.94 12.43 -16.70
C THR A 108 11.44 12.20 -16.57
N ILE A 109 11.85 11.19 -15.81
CA ILE A 109 13.27 10.92 -15.53
C ILE A 109 13.52 9.42 -15.32
N VAL A 110 14.69 8.96 -15.76
CA VAL A 110 15.12 7.57 -15.58
C VAL A 110 16.47 7.57 -14.87
N SER A 111 16.55 6.85 -13.75
CA SER A 111 17.77 6.59 -13.01
C SER A 111 18.20 5.13 -13.18
N LYS A 112 19.48 4.89 -13.43
CA LYS A 112 20.04 3.53 -13.49
C LYS A 112 19.91 2.83 -12.13
N PRO A 113 19.97 1.48 -12.07
CA PRO A 113 20.01 0.74 -10.81
C PRO A 113 21.07 1.28 -9.84
N ALA A 114 20.70 1.37 -8.57
CA ALA A 114 21.56 1.91 -7.52
C ALA A 114 22.82 1.06 -7.35
N LYS A 115 23.96 1.73 -7.13
CA LYS A 115 25.24 1.11 -6.79
C LYS A 115 25.67 1.36 -5.35
N HIS A 116 25.12 2.37 -4.70
CA HIS A 116 25.47 2.83 -3.35
C HIS A 116 24.25 2.85 -2.44
N VAL A 117 24.48 2.70 -1.13
CA VAL A 117 23.40 2.58 -0.13
C VAL A 117 22.47 3.79 -0.09
N ASP A 118 23.03 4.99 -0.15
CA ASP A 118 22.26 6.24 -0.18
C ASP A 118 21.36 6.36 -1.42
N THR A 119 21.89 5.96 -2.57
CA THR A 119 21.13 5.92 -3.82
C THR A 119 20.03 4.86 -3.79
N ALA A 120 20.29 3.69 -3.20
CA ALA A 120 19.26 2.63 -3.04
C ALA A 120 18.10 3.12 -2.15
N ILE A 121 18.41 3.79 -1.05
CA ILE A 121 17.42 4.41 -0.14
C ILE A 121 16.68 5.55 -0.84
N ALA A 122 17.38 6.42 -1.58
CA ALA A 122 16.78 7.51 -2.33
C ALA A 122 15.83 6.99 -3.43
N HIS A 123 16.21 5.92 -4.14
CA HIS A 123 15.34 5.27 -5.12
C HIS A 123 14.05 4.75 -4.49
N LEU A 124 14.14 4.07 -3.35
CA LEU A 124 12.96 3.57 -2.64
C LEU A 124 12.06 4.73 -2.16
N THR A 125 12.66 5.77 -1.59
CA THR A 125 11.93 6.96 -1.12
C THR A 125 11.18 7.64 -2.26
N ASN A 126 11.84 7.89 -3.38
CA ASN A 126 11.22 8.48 -4.56
C ASN A 126 10.20 7.56 -5.20
N PHE A 127 10.45 6.25 -5.20
CA PHE A 127 9.47 5.26 -5.68
C PHE A 127 8.17 5.33 -4.88
N PHE A 128 8.26 5.46 -3.57
CA PHE A 128 7.10 5.66 -2.71
C PHE A 128 6.35 6.97 -3.00
N PHE A 129 7.07 8.07 -3.27
CA PHE A 129 6.43 9.33 -3.65
C PHE A 129 5.64 9.20 -4.95
N PHE A 130 6.22 8.61 -5.98
CA PHE A 130 5.55 8.43 -7.26
C PHE A 130 4.38 7.44 -7.14
N GLY A 131 4.58 6.30 -6.50
CA GLY A 131 3.53 5.32 -6.31
C GLY A 131 2.38 5.85 -5.46
N SER A 132 2.61 6.78 -4.52
CA SER A 132 1.55 7.40 -3.74
C SER A 132 0.56 8.24 -4.57
N GLN A 133 0.90 8.54 -5.81
CA GLN A 133 -0.02 9.19 -6.76
C GLN A 133 -0.91 8.17 -7.50
N GLU A 134 -0.58 6.89 -7.46
CA GLU A 134 -1.29 5.82 -8.19
C GLU A 134 -2.08 4.88 -7.27
N TYR A 135 -1.99 5.07 -5.95
CA TYR A 135 -2.68 4.25 -4.94
C TYR A 135 -3.33 5.12 -3.87
N THR A 136 -4.60 4.85 -3.56
CA THR A 136 -5.35 5.61 -2.54
C THR A 136 -4.97 5.23 -1.11
N GLY A 137 -4.40 4.05 -0.92
CA GLY A 137 -3.96 3.52 0.36
C GLY A 137 -2.43 3.53 0.50
N ALA A 138 -1.90 2.48 1.10
CA ALA A 138 -0.50 2.39 1.44
C ALA A 138 0.31 1.61 0.41
N GLN A 139 1.61 1.87 0.41
CA GLN A 139 2.61 1.12 -0.31
C GLN A 139 3.58 0.46 0.66
N ALA A 140 4.00 -0.76 0.36
CA ALA A 140 4.98 -1.48 1.15
C ALA A 140 6.18 -1.91 0.29
N ALA A 141 7.37 -1.98 0.88
CA ALA A 141 8.55 -2.61 0.28
C ALA A 141 9.01 -3.77 1.15
N SER A 142 9.11 -4.95 0.56
CA SER A 142 9.51 -6.17 1.26
C SER A 142 11.00 -6.39 1.20
N GLY A 143 11.58 -6.86 2.32
CA GLY A 143 13.00 -7.20 2.43
C GLY A 143 13.92 -5.99 2.48
N PHE A 144 13.46 -4.90 3.09
CA PHE A 144 14.23 -3.65 3.17
C PHE A 144 15.63 -3.87 3.75
N ASP A 145 15.73 -4.54 4.88
CA ASP A 145 16.99 -4.78 5.59
C ASP A 145 17.92 -5.71 4.83
N VAL A 146 17.42 -6.86 4.40
CA VAL A 146 18.23 -7.88 3.73
C VAL A 146 18.73 -7.44 2.35
N PHE A 147 17.95 -6.66 1.59
CA PHE A 147 18.38 -6.16 0.28
C PHE A 147 19.22 -4.87 0.37
N LEU A 148 19.22 -4.17 1.51
CA LEU A 148 20.07 -3.01 1.73
C LEU A 148 21.47 -3.40 2.24
N ALA A 149 21.55 -4.46 3.01
CA ALA A 149 22.79 -4.94 3.65
C ALA A 149 23.99 -5.11 2.69
N PRO A 150 23.83 -5.70 1.48
CA PRO A 150 24.96 -5.86 0.55
C PRO A 150 25.67 -4.56 0.19
N PHE A 151 24.93 -3.44 0.05
CA PHE A 151 25.54 -2.14 -0.26
C PHE A 151 26.46 -1.65 0.85
N ILE A 152 26.16 -1.98 2.10
CA ILE A 152 26.95 -1.56 3.26
C ILE A 152 28.31 -2.25 3.24
N ARG A 153 28.35 -3.56 2.97
CA ARG A 153 29.59 -4.34 2.90
C ARG A 153 30.44 -3.95 1.70
N GLU A 154 29.84 -3.92 0.52
CA GLU A 154 30.57 -3.68 -0.73
C GLU A 154 31.17 -2.27 -0.78
N ASP A 155 30.47 -1.26 -0.27
CA ASP A 155 30.98 0.12 -0.19
C ASP A 155 31.74 0.39 1.11
N LYS A 156 31.84 -0.56 2.05
CA LYS A 156 32.45 -0.40 3.38
C LYS A 156 31.90 0.83 4.12
N VAL A 157 30.58 0.99 4.09
CA VAL A 157 29.90 2.18 4.61
C VAL A 157 29.93 2.18 6.15
N PRO A 158 30.47 3.22 6.80
CA PRO A 158 30.50 3.29 8.26
C PRO A 158 29.08 3.48 8.81
N TYR A 159 28.84 2.92 10.02
CA TYR A 159 27.54 2.94 10.69
C TYR A 159 26.84 4.30 10.67
N ILE A 160 27.57 5.37 10.99
CA ILE A 160 27.00 6.73 11.04
C ILE A 160 26.42 7.17 9.69
N LYS A 161 27.00 6.73 8.57
CA LYS A 161 26.50 7.05 7.24
C LYS A 161 25.27 6.24 6.87
N VAL A 162 25.19 4.97 7.32
CA VAL A 162 23.99 4.14 7.19
C VAL A 162 22.85 4.78 7.97
N LYS A 163 23.08 5.13 9.26
CA LYS A 163 22.09 5.79 10.11
C LYS A 163 21.62 7.11 9.48
N GLN A 164 22.54 7.92 8.95
CA GLN A 164 22.21 9.19 8.28
C GLN A 164 21.32 8.97 7.04
N ALA A 165 21.63 7.98 6.21
CA ALA A 165 20.84 7.69 5.01
C ALA A 165 19.42 7.23 5.36
N ILE A 166 19.26 6.38 6.39
CA ILE A 166 17.95 5.96 6.90
C ILE A 166 17.21 7.16 7.52
N GLN A 167 17.90 8.03 8.25
CA GLN A 167 17.30 9.24 8.82
C GLN A 167 16.72 10.14 7.73
N HIS A 168 17.45 10.36 6.63
CA HIS A 168 16.94 11.12 5.48
C HIS A 168 15.66 10.50 4.92
N MET A 169 15.59 9.17 4.80
CA MET A 169 14.37 8.49 4.36
C MET A 169 13.21 8.74 5.32
N LEU A 170 13.43 8.61 6.64
CA LEU A 170 12.40 8.83 7.65
C LEU A 170 11.84 10.26 7.56
N PHE A 171 12.68 11.29 7.51
CA PHE A 171 12.21 12.66 7.36
C PHE A 171 11.45 12.87 6.05
N ASN A 172 11.98 12.41 4.92
CA ASN A 172 11.34 12.56 3.62
C ASN A 172 9.95 11.90 3.59
N LEU A 173 9.81 10.69 4.13
CA LEU A 173 8.53 9.97 4.14
C LEU A 173 7.51 10.52 5.15
N ASN A 174 7.92 11.42 6.06
CA ASN A 174 7.03 12.10 6.97
C ASN A 174 6.68 13.55 6.53
N TYR A 175 7.30 14.06 5.46
CA TYR A 175 6.85 15.31 4.86
C TYR A 175 5.56 15.12 4.06
N PRO A 176 4.71 16.16 3.99
CA PRO A 176 3.41 16.09 3.28
C PRO A 176 3.60 16.20 1.77
N ALA A 177 4.11 15.13 1.15
CA ALA A 177 4.44 15.06 -0.27
C ALA A 177 3.33 14.44 -1.15
N ARG A 178 2.24 13.96 -0.53
CA ARG A 178 1.08 13.36 -1.21
C ARG A 178 -0.02 14.39 -1.45
N ALA A 179 -0.90 14.13 -2.42
CA ALA A 179 -2.11 14.90 -2.65
C ALA A 179 -2.93 15.06 -1.36
N GLY A 180 -3.51 16.24 -1.13
CA GLY A 180 -4.23 16.56 0.10
C GLY A 180 -3.32 16.93 1.27
N PHE A 181 -2.06 17.26 1.02
CA PHE A 181 -1.07 17.62 2.05
C PHE A 181 -0.87 16.52 3.10
N GLN A 182 -0.79 15.28 2.64
CA GLN A 182 -0.56 14.10 3.46
C GLN A 182 0.84 13.54 3.24
N SER A 183 1.39 12.91 4.26
CA SER A 183 2.59 12.07 4.11
C SER A 183 2.24 10.79 3.32
N PRO A 184 3.15 10.26 2.49
CA PRO A 184 2.93 9.00 1.79
C PRO A 184 2.80 7.87 2.81
N PHE A 185 1.68 7.15 2.75
CA PHE A 185 1.45 6.02 3.64
C PHE A 185 2.31 4.83 3.18
N THR A 186 3.38 4.57 3.91
CA THR A 186 4.42 3.62 3.53
C THR A 186 4.70 2.59 4.62
N ASN A 187 5.14 1.41 4.20
CA ASN A 187 5.52 0.31 5.06
C ASN A 187 6.81 -0.33 4.52
N ILE A 188 7.65 -0.85 5.40
CA ILE A 188 8.81 -1.67 5.06
C ILE A 188 8.74 -2.98 5.83
N THR A 189 9.07 -4.10 5.17
CA THR A 189 9.16 -5.39 5.85
C THR A 189 10.61 -5.69 6.17
N LEU A 190 10.86 -6.04 7.44
CA LEU A 190 12.15 -6.42 7.98
C LEU A 190 12.17 -7.93 8.16
N VAL A 191 13.19 -8.57 7.62
CA VAL A 191 13.34 -10.02 7.58
C VAL A 191 14.32 -10.50 8.65
N LEU A 192 15.38 -9.74 8.92
CA LEU A 192 16.52 -10.16 9.73
C LEU A 192 17.07 -11.51 9.19
N ASP A 193 17.16 -12.54 10.04
CA ASP A 193 17.52 -13.91 9.65
C ASP A 193 16.36 -14.90 9.83
N THR A 194 15.13 -14.40 9.91
CA THR A 194 13.96 -15.20 10.22
C THR A 194 13.44 -16.06 9.06
N SER A 195 13.80 -15.72 7.84
CA SER A 195 13.35 -16.42 6.62
C SER A 195 14.53 -16.99 5.83
N LYS A 196 14.69 -18.30 5.87
CA LYS A 196 15.71 -19.01 5.08
C LYS A 196 15.52 -18.84 3.57
N GLN A 197 14.30 -18.64 3.12
CA GLN A 197 14.02 -18.44 1.70
C GLN A 197 14.55 -17.09 1.22
N TYR A 198 14.34 -16.00 1.99
CA TYR A 198 14.95 -14.71 1.68
C TYR A 198 16.47 -14.79 1.71
N LEU A 199 17.03 -15.42 2.73
CA LEU A 199 18.47 -15.49 2.90
C LEU A 199 19.20 -16.25 1.79
N LYS A 200 18.52 -17.18 1.10
CA LYS A 200 19.06 -17.89 -0.07
C LYS A 200 19.01 -17.09 -1.36
N GLU A 201 18.33 -15.94 -1.37
CA GLU A 201 18.33 -15.06 -2.55
C GLU A 201 19.69 -14.41 -2.75
N HIS A 202 20.04 -14.16 -4.00
CA HIS A 202 21.27 -13.45 -4.34
C HIS A 202 21.16 -11.95 -4.05
N ALA A 203 22.24 -11.38 -3.55
CA ALA A 203 22.40 -9.93 -3.40
C ALA A 203 22.30 -9.23 -4.76
N VAL A 204 21.82 -7.98 -4.77
CA VAL A 204 21.64 -7.20 -6.00
C VAL A 204 22.25 -5.82 -5.84
N ILE A 205 23.26 -5.51 -6.67
CA ILE A 205 23.89 -4.18 -6.74
C ILE A 205 24.03 -3.77 -8.21
N GLY A 206 23.73 -2.52 -8.53
CA GLY A 206 23.82 -2.00 -9.90
C GLY A 206 22.92 -2.74 -10.90
N GLY A 207 21.83 -3.35 -10.42
CA GLY A 207 20.88 -4.12 -11.22
C GLY A 207 21.30 -5.56 -11.50
N LYS A 208 22.45 -5.99 -11.01
CA LYS A 208 23.00 -7.34 -11.22
C LYS A 208 22.96 -8.14 -9.94
N GLU A 209 22.66 -9.43 -10.06
CA GLU A 209 22.82 -10.37 -8.97
C GLU A 209 24.31 -10.67 -8.75
N LEU A 210 24.72 -10.65 -7.48
CA LEU A 210 26.05 -11.07 -7.05
C LEU A 210 26.09 -12.59 -6.82
N PRO A 211 27.27 -13.22 -6.81
CA PRO A 211 27.43 -14.62 -6.43
C PRO A 211 26.96 -14.92 -5.00
N ASN A 212 27.14 -13.94 -4.11
CA ASN A 212 26.82 -14.02 -2.67
C ASN A 212 25.32 -14.06 -2.43
N THR A 213 24.90 -14.88 -1.48
CA THR A 213 23.53 -14.91 -0.98
C THR A 213 23.32 -13.95 0.19
N LEU A 214 22.08 -13.58 0.48
CA LEU A 214 21.78 -12.61 1.53
C LEU A 214 22.13 -13.12 2.94
N GLU A 215 22.24 -14.44 3.17
CA GLU A 215 22.68 -15.01 4.45
C GLU A 215 24.14 -14.63 4.83
N GLU A 216 24.94 -14.30 3.86
CA GLU A 216 26.34 -13.89 4.08
C GLU A 216 26.46 -12.47 4.69
N TYR A 217 25.37 -11.67 4.67
CA TYR A 217 25.35 -10.26 5.09
C TYR A 217 24.64 -10.02 6.44
N LEU A 218 24.62 -11.02 7.32
CA LEU A 218 23.90 -10.92 8.59
C LEU A 218 24.34 -9.72 9.44
N ASP A 219 25.63 -9.46 9.53
CA ASP A 219 26.17 -8.33 10.30
C ASP A 219 25.63 -7.00 9.78
N GLU A 220 25.58 -6.82 8.47
CA GLU A 220 25.06 -5.60 7.85
C GLU A 220 23.53 -5.51 7.95
N ILE A 221 22.83 -6.63 7.93
CA ILE A 221 21.38 -6.69 8.22
C ILE A 221 21.12 -6.16 9.63
N LEU A 222 21.93 -6.56 10.62
CA LEU A 222 21.83 -6.07 11.99
C LEU A 222 22.16 -4.57 12.08
N VAL A 223 23.16 -4.09 11.32
CA VAL A 223 23.49 -2.66 11.22
C VAL A 223 22.32 -1.84 10.70
N VAL A 224 21.60 -2.30 9.66
CA VAL A 224 20.40 -1.62 9.14
C VAL A 224 19.32 -1.55 10.21
N ASN A 225 19.03 -2.67 10.86
CA ASN A 225 17.99 -2.74 11.87
C ASN A 225 18.34 -1.90 13.11
N LYS A 226 19.59 -1.96 13.59
CA LYS A 226 20.08 -1.09 14.68
C LYS A 226 19.83 0.38 14.37
N ALA A 227 20.30 0.85 13.21
CA ALA A 227 20.15 2.24 12.81
C ALA A 227 18.69 2.68 12.70
N LEU A 228 17.84 1.82 12.14
CA LEU A 228 16.41 2.10 12.00
C LEU A 228 15.71 2.21 13.38
N PHE A 229 15.90 1.23 14.27
CA PHE A 229 15.22 1.21 15.56
C PHE A 229 15.73 2.29 16.52
N GLU A 230 17.02 2.63 16.50
CA GLU A 230 17.54 3.80 17.23
C GLU A 230 16.81 5.08 16.80
N LEU A 231 16.70 5.33 15.48
CA LEU A 231 16.03 6.51 14.95
C LEU A 231 14.53 6.54 15.30
N LEU A 232 13.85 5.39 15.27
CA LEU A 232 12.45 5.30 15.64
C LEU A 232 12.24 5.58 17.14
N ILE A 233 13.18 5.17 18.01
CA ILE A 233 13.17 5.48 19.44
C ILE A 233 13.45 6.98 19.68
N GLU A 234 14.42 7.54 18.99
CA GLU A 234 14.80 8.96 19.09
C GLU A 234 13.64 9.88 18.67
N GLY A 235 13.02 9.60 17.51
CA GLY A 235 12.00 10.46 16.92
C GLY A 235 12.60 11.68 16.21
N ASP A 236 11.75 12.69 15.96
CA ASP A 236 12.16 13.97 15.38
C ASP A 236 12.89 14.88 16.39
N ALA A 237 13.25 16.10 15.97
CA ALA A 237 13.94 17.09 16.83
C ALA A 237 13.14 17.50 18.08
N LYS A 238 11.86 17.19 18.16
CA LYS A 238 10.98 17.41 19.32
C LYS A 238 10.68 16.11 20.08
N GLY A 239 11.30 14.99 19.68
CA GLY A 239 11.03 13.67 20.24
C GLY A 239 9.69 13.07 19.78
N GLN A 240 9.04 13.61 18.75
CA GLN A 240 7.82 13.04 18.21
C GLN A 240 8.13 11.79 17.38
N PRO A 241 7.31 10.73 17.47
CA PRO A 241 7.55 9.51 16.70
C PRO A 241 7.36 9.74 15.19
N PHE A 242 8.20 9.09 14.38
CA PHE A 242 7.95 8.99 12.95
C PHE A 242 6.75 8.10 12.68
N THR A 243 5.82 8.58 11.84
CA THR A 243 4.64 7.80 11.45
C THR A 243 4.98 6.81 10.33
N PHE A 244 5.89 7.17 9.42
CA PHE A 244 6.24 6.42 8.22
C PHE A 244 7.76 6.31 8.03
N PRO A 245 8.22 5.22 7.36
CA PRO A 245 7.46 4.01 7.01
C PRO A 245 7.14 3.19 8.27
N ILE A 246 6.01 2.49 8.26
CA ILE A 246 5.68 1.55 9.33
C ILE A 246 6.57 0.31 9.17
N PRO A 247 7.45 -0.03 10.12
CA PRO A 247 8.22 -1.26 10.06
C PRO A 247 7.34 -2.46 10.40
N THR A 248 7.40 -3.50 9.58
CA THR A 248 6.73 -4.78 9.82
C THR A 248 7.81 -5.85 9.98
N ILE A 249 7.91 -6.41 11.17
CA ILE A 249 8.93 -7.39 11.55
C ILE A 249 8.35 -8.78 11.33
N MET A 250 9.06 -9.61 10.58
CA MET A 250 8.67 -11.00 10.34
C MET A 250 9.01 -11.87 11.55
N ILE A 251 7.98 -12.44 12.17
CA ILE A 251 8.12 -13.38 13.28
C ILE A 251 7.93 -14.79 12.75
N THR A 252 8.97 -15.59 12.80
CA THR A 252 8.96 -17.02 12.48
C THR A 252 9.47 -17.84 13.66
N LYS A 253 9.60 -19.15 13.49
CA LYS A 253 10.23 -20.04 14.50
C LYS A 253 11.70 -19.67 14.76
N ASN A 254 12.33 -18.96 13.86
CA ASN A 254 13.73 -18.53 13.94
C ASN A 254 13.90 -17.14 14.59
N PHE A 255 12.83 -16.50 15.03
CA PHE A 255 12.92 -15.17 15.66
C PHE A 255 13.75 -15.24 16.94
N ASP A 256 14.72 -14.32 17.08
CA ASP A 256 15.64 -14.30 18.22
C ASP A 256 15.06 -13.55 19.42
N TRP A 257 14.17 -14.22 20.16
CA TRP A 257 13.50 -13.65 21.33
C TRP A 257 14.43 -13.23 22.46
N ASN A 258 15.63 -13.83 22.54
CA ASN A 258 16.54 -13.67 23.67
C ASN A 258 17.82 -12.89 23.31
N GLY A 259 17.91 -12.34 22.11
CA GLY A 259 19.08 -11.55 21.67
C GLY A 259 20.39 -12.35 21.55
N ARG A 260 20.32 -13.69 21.43
CA ARG A 260 21.52 -14.54 21.35
C ARG A 260 22.31 -14.35 20.05
N ARG A 261 21.60 -14.04 18.96
CA ARG A 261 22.18 -13.82 17.62
C ARG A 261 22.20 -12.34 17.25
N TRP A 262 21.15 -11.59 17.62
CA TRP A 262 20.99 -10.19 17.21
C TRP A 262 21.52 -9.21 18.28
N GLY A 263 21.88 -9.70 19.50
CA GLY A 263 22.39 -8.87 20.58
C GLY A 263 21.46 -7.70 20.89
N GLU A 264 22.01 -6.50 20.95
CA GLU A 264 21.28 -5.26 21.26
C GLU A 264 20.12 -4.93 20.29
N VAL A 265 20.13 -5.46 19.06
CA VAL A 265 19.04 -5.21 18.09
C VAL A 265 17.71 -5.77 18.60
N THR A 266 17.72 -6.91 19.30
CA THR A 266 16.52 -7.46 19.94
C THR A 266 15.94 -6.48 20.95
N ASP A 267 16.78 -5.92 21.82
CA ASP A 267 16.36 -4.95 22.83
C ASP A 267 15.83 -3.67 22.22
N LEU A 268 16.48 -3.15 21.18
CA LEU A 268 16.03 -1.97 20.44
C LEU A 268 14.66 -2.19 19.77
N ILE A 269 14.39 -3.37 19.21
CA ILE A 269 13.08 -3.72 18.65
C ILE A 269 12.00 -3.62 19.74
N PHE A 270 12.23 -4.25 20.89
CA PHE A 270 11.24 -4.24 21.96
C PHE A 270 11.11 -2.87 22.64
N GLU A 271 12.19 -2.12 22.75
CA GLU A 271 12.16 -0.75 23.24
C GLU A 271 11.33 0.17 22.34
N ALA A 272 11.51 0.06 21.00
CA ALA A 272 10.72 0.82 20.03
C ALA A 272 9.23 0.46 20.11
N LEU A 273 8.90 -0.82 20.25
CA LEU A 273 7.53 -1.28 20.44
C LEU A 273 6.92 -0.73 21.74
N ALA A 274 7.66 -0.78 22.85
CA ALA A 274 7.19 -0.33 24.15
C ALA A 274 7.03 1.19 24.23
N LYS A 275 8.00 1.95 23.71
CA LYS A 275 8.01 3.42 23.80
C LYS A 275 7.16 4.11 22.74
N ARG A 276 7.12 3.55 21.53
CA ARG A 276 6.54 4.22 20.35
C ARG A 276 5.32 3.52 19.77
N GLY A 277 5.20 2.19 19.98
CA GLY A 277 4.14 1.40 19.36
C GLY A 277 4.16 1.42 17.82
N SER A 278 5.30 1.79 17.22
CA SER A 278 5.39 2.14 15.81
C SER A 278 5.78 0.98 14.88
N ALA A 279 5.93 -0.24 15.41
CA ALA A 279 6.26 -1.42 14.63
C ALA A 279 5.14 -2.47 14.71
N TYR A 280 5.07 -3.31 13.68
CA TYR A 280 4.12 -4.42 13.60
C TYR A 280 4.84 -5.76 13.55
N LEU A 281 4.25 -6.76 14.19
CA LEU A 281 4.74 -8.13 14.18
C LEU A 281 3.92 -8.95 13.19
N LEU A 282 4.55 -9.46 12.13
CA LEU A 282 3.93 -10.34 11.15
C LEU A 282 4.07 -11.78 11.61
N ASN A 283 2.96 -12.41 12.00
CA ASN A 283 2.95 -13.76 12.54
C ASN A 283 3.13 -14.84 11.45
N GLY A 284 4.38 -15.21 11.18
CA GLY A 284 4.75 -16.32 10.30
C GLY A 284 4.61 -17.70 10.94
N TYR A 285 4.41 -17.80 12.28
CA TYR A 285 4.16 -19.07 12.94
C TYR A 285 2.87 -19.76 12.47
N SER A 286 1.79 -18.98 12.37
CA SER A 286 0.47 -19.51 12.03
C SER A 286 0.35 -19.96 10.58
N THR A 287 1.18 -19.42 9.70
CA THR A 287 1.13 -19.71 8.26
C THR A 287 2.07 -20.82 7.83
N ASN A 288 3.01 -21.20 8.69
CA ASN A 288 4.13 -22.11 8.40
C ASN A 288 4.90 -21.71 7.13
N VAL A 289 4.97 -20.41 6.84
CA VAL A 289 5.54 -19.83 5.64
C VAL A 289 6.75 -19.00 6.02
N GLU A 290 7.89 -19.31 5.41
CA GLU A 290 9.16 -18.62 5.67
C GLU A 290 9.40 -17.41 4.75
N ALA A 291 8.64 -17.27 3.67
CA ALA A 291 8.81 -16.18 2.72
C ALA A 291 7.52 -15.41 2.54
N LEU A 292 7.37 -14.38 3.35
CA LEU A 292 6.19 -13.54 3.36
C LEU A 292 6.51 -12.17 2.77
N TYR A 293 5.87 -11.84 1.65
CA TYR A 293 5.69 -10.43 1.28
C TYR A 293 4.48 -9.89 2.05
N SER A 294 4.64 -8.74 2.65
CA SER A 294 3.56 -8.12 3.42
C SER A 294 3.21 -6.76 2.86
N MET A 295 1.91 -6.51 2.71
CA MET A 295 1.38 -5.15 2.58
C MET A 295 1.15 -4.54 3.97
N CYS A 296 0.90 -3.23 4.01
CA CYS A 296 0.51 -2.53 5.23
C CYS A 296 -0.66 -3.19 5.98
N CYS A 297 -1.62 -3.79 5.25
CA CYS A 297 -2.76 -4.52 5.80
C CYS A 297 -2.45 -5.96 6.20
N ARG A 298 -1.16 -6.38 6.17
CA ARG A 298 -0.66 -7.75 6.45
C ARG A 298 -1.30 -8.83 5.58
N LEU A 299 -1.73 -8.47 4.38
CA LEU A 299 -1.98 -9.48 3.37
C LEU A 299 -0.64 -10.15 3.08
N THR A 300 -0.53 -11.40 3.46
CA THR A 300 0.68 -12.20 3.32
C THR A 300 0.63 -13.04 2.08
N ILE A 301 1.77 -13.17 1.41
CA ILE A 301 1.91 -13.97 0.21
C ILE A 301 3.00 -14.98 0.45
N ASP A 302 2.64 -16.21 0.23
CA ASP A 302 3.58 -17.32 0.25
C ASP A 302 4.28 -17.44 -1.11
N VAL A 303 5.48 -16.88 -1.18
CA VAL A 303 6.28 -16.91 -2.42
C VAL A 303 6.64 -18.35 -2.82
N SER A 304 6.73 -19.28 -1.87
CA SER A 304 7.03 -20.69 -2.18
C SER A 304 5.90 -21.36 -2.96
N LYS A 305 4.66 -20.99 -2.67
CA LYS A 305 3.48 -21.48 -3.42
C LYS A 305 3.32 -20.81 -4.77
N LEU A 306 3.78 -19.56 -4.91
CA LEU A 306 3.79 -18.85 -6.19
C LEU A 306 4.75 -19.45 -7.21
N ASN A 307 5.88 -20.00 -6.77
CA ASN A 307 6.83 -20.68 -7.65
C ASN A 307 6.26 -21.95 -8.30
N ASN A 308 5.20 -22.53 -7.71
CA ASN A 308 4.44 -23.63 -8.29
C ASN A 308 3.31 -23.16 -9.23
N PHE A 309 3.02 -21.86 -9.23
CA PHE A 309 2.10 -21.25 -10.18
C PHE A 309 2.83 -21.11 -11.53
N ASN A 310 2.31 -21.75 -12.55
CA ASN A 310 2.93 -21.75 -13.87
C ASN A 310 2.73 -20.37 -14.54
N HIS A 311 3.57 -19.41 -14.15
CA HIS A 311 3.55 -18.02 -14.65
C HIS A 311 3.61 -17.95 -16.18
N PHE A 312 4.18 -18.95 -16.84
CA PHE A 312 4.23 -19.05 -18.30
C PHE A 312 2.85 -19.13 -18.95
N LYS A 313 1.84 -19.66 -18.28
CA LYS A 313 0.46 -19.67 -18.81
C LYS A 313 -0.26 -18.32 -18.65
N LEU A 314 0.11 -17.54 -17.64
CA LEU A 314 -0.40 -16.17 -17.46
C LEU A 314 0.39 -15.13 -18.26
N ASN A 315 1.65 -15.44 -18.59
CA ASN A 315 2.55 -14.57 -19.37
C ASN A 315 2.50 -14.87 -20.89
N SER A 316 1.83 -15.94 -21.32
CA SER A 316 1.61 -16.12 -22.75
C SER A 316 0.73 -14.99 -23.25
N SER A 317 1.13 -14.43 -24.38
CA SER A 317 0.60 -13.27 -25.11
C SER A 317 -0.92 -13.23 -25.37
N SER A 318 -1.70 -14.00 -24.67
CA SER A 318 -3.11 -14.28 -24.82
C SER A 318 -4.04 -13.64 -23.80
N LEU A 319 -3.56 -12.93 -22.77
CA LEU A 319 -4.42 -12.15 -21.87
C LEU A 319 -5.02 -10.93 -22.58
N ARG A 320 -5.78 -11.18 -23.63
CA ARG A 320 -6.71 -10.23 -24.21
C ARG A 320 -7.90 -10.08 -23.25
N LEU A 321 -8.50 -8.89 -23.22
CA LEU A 321 -9.64 -8.56 -22.36
C LEU A 321 -10.86 -9.52 -22.46
N LYS A 322 -10.92 -10.37 -23.47
CA LYS A 322 -11.92 -11.43 -23.63
C LYS A 322 -11.71 -12.62 -22.67
N GLU A 323 -10.51 -12.79 -22.14
CA GLU A 323 -10.12 -13.95 -21.32
C GLU A 323 -10.25 -13.69 -19.81
N PHE A 324 -10.85 -12.56 -19.38
CA PHE A 324 -11.19 -12.35 -17.98
C PHE A 324 -12.24 -13.36 -17.44
N GLU A 325 -13.07 -13.90 -18.32
CA GLU A 325 -13.97 -15.01 -17.98
C GLU A 325 -13.17 -16.29 -17.69
N ASP A 326 -12.13 -16.56 -18.45
CA ASP A 326 -11.24 -17.72 -18.23
C ASP A 326 -10.40 -17.59 -16.95
N VAL A 327 -9.99 -16.39 -16.56
CA VAL A 327 -9.26 -16.17 -15.30
C VAL A 327 -10.16 -16.37 -14.09
N GLU A 328 -11.43 -15.92 -14.13
CA GLU A 328 -12.40 -16.18 -13.07
C GLU A 328 -12.72 -17.66 -12.95
N ASP A 329 -12.87 -18.36 -14.06
CA ASP A 329 -13.09 -19.82 -14.12
C ASP A 329 -11.86 -20.60 -13.64
N TYR A 330 -10.65 -20.16 -14.02
CA TYR A 330 -9.39 -20.73 -13.53
C TYR A 330 -9.22 -20.55 -12.02
N LEU A 331 -9.51 -19.35 -11.49
CA LEU A 331 -9.43 -19.06 -10.07
C LEU A 331 -10.54 -19.76 -9.27
N ALA A 332 -11.74 -19.94 -9.86
CA ALA A 332 -12.81 -20.70 -9.26
C ALA A 332 -12.49 -22.21 -9.18
N LYS A 333 -11.83 -22.77 -10.19
CA LYS A 333 -11.39 -24.17 -10.22
C LYS A 333 -10.21 -24.44 -9.26
N ASN A 334 -9.38 -23.43 -8.96
CA ASN A 334 -8.23 -23.54 -8.08
C ASN A 334 -8.47 -22.90 -6.69
N ARG A 335 -9.67 -23.02 -6.14
CA ARG A 335 -10.10 -22.47 -4.82
C ARG A 335 -9.23 -22.89 -3.62
N GLN A 336 -8.28 -23.79 -3.78
CA GLN A 336 -7.34 -24.18 -2.71
C GLN A 336 -6.24 -23.15 -2.44
N ALA A 337 -6.10 -22.13 -3.28
CA ALA A 337 -5.17 -21.03 -3.05
C ALA A 337 -5.86 -19.90 -2.32
N PHE A 338 -6.03 -20.02 -1.01
CA PHE A 338 -6.56 -18.95 -0.17
C PHE A 338 -5.75 -17.66 -0.36
N GLY A 339 -6.39 -16.64 -0.93
CA GLY A 339 -5.95 -15.25 -0.89
C GLY A 339 -4.69 -14.87 -1.67
N ILE A 340 -4.21 -15.71 -2.62
CA ILE A 340 -3.00 -15.41 -3.37
C ILE A 340 -3.35 -14.67 -4.67
N TRP A 341 -3.35 -13.37 -4.59
CA TRP A 341 -3.45 -12.46 -5.74
C TRP A 341 -2.09 -11.80 -5.93
N ALA A 342 -1.11 -12.46 -6.52
CA ALA A 342 0.18 -11.83 -6.63
C ALA A 342 1.00 -12.33 -7.81
N LEU A 343 1.61 -11.37 -8.48
CA LEU A 343 2.86 -11.57 -9.15
C LEU A 343 3.94 -11.84 -8.10
N PRO A 344 4.99 -12.64 -8.40
CA PRO A 344 6.03 -12.99 -7.44
C PRO A 344 6.68 -11.80 -6.71
N ASP A 345 6.61 -10.62 -7.27
CA ASP A 345 7.32 -9.41 -6.83
C ASP A 345 6.40 -8.27 -6.44
N ALA A 346 5.08 -8.44 -6.52
CA ALA A 346 4.12 -7.42 -6.12
C ALA A 346 2.78 -8.03 -5.75
N THR A 347 2.13 -7.46 -4.75
CA THR A 347 0.78 -7.82 -4.35
C THR A 347 0.01 -6.59 -3.98
N GLY A 348 -1.31 -6.61 -4.18
CA GLY A 348 -2.11 -5.44 -3.90
C GLY A 348 -3.55 -5.75 -3.55
N SER A 349 -4.22 -4.73 -3.03
CA SER A 349 -5.66 -4.69 -2.84
C SER A 349 -6.26 -3.71 -3.83
N ILE A 350 -7.18 -4.17 -4.66
CA ILE A 350 -7.90 -3.29 -5.59
C ILE A 350 -8.80 -2.31 -4.85
N GLY A 351 -9.36 -2.69 -3.71
CA GLY A 351 -10.22 -1.81 -2.93
C GLY A 351 -10.81 -2.50 -1.73
N VAL A 352 -11.52 -1.74 -0.92
CA VAL A 352 -12.16 -2.21 0.30
C VAL A 352 -13.61 -1.73 0.33
N VAL A 353 -14.51 -2.65 0.63
CA VAL A 353 -15.92 -2.37 0.94
C VAL A 353 -16.21 -3.02 2.28
N THR A 354 -16.59 -2.21 3.27
CA THR A 354 -16.89 -2.69 4.63
C THR A 354 -18.39 -2.80 4.83
N LEU A 355 -18.86 -3.94 5.30
CA LEU A 355 -20.27 -4.15 5.65
C LEU A 355 -20.53 -3.67 7.09
N ASN A 356 -21.67 -3.01 7.31
CA ASN A 356 -22.10 -2.56 8.63
C ASN A 356 -22.88 -3.69 9.33
N MET A 357 -22.16 -4.64 9.93
CA MET A 357 -22.75 -5.80 10.59
C MET A 357 -23.74 -5.42 11.71
N PRO A 358 -23.44 -4.44 12.61
CA PRO A 358 -24.40 -3.98 13.61
C PRO A 358 -25.73 -3.51 13.00
N ARG A 359 -25.67 -2.77 11.89
CA ARG A 359 -26.86 -2.30 11.20
C ARG A 359 -27.63 -3.44 10.54
N ILE A 360 -26.95 -4.39 9.91
CA ILE A 360 -27.58 -5.59 9.32
C ILE A 360 -28.30 -6.38 10.42
N ALA A 361 -27.67 -6.59 11.58
CA ALA A 361 -28.27 -7.24 12.73
C ALA A 361 -29.51 -6.49 13.26
N ALA A 362 -29.44 -5.16 13.35
CA ALA A 362 -30.58 -4.36 13.76
C ALA A 362 -31.76 -4.46 12.78
N LEU A 363 -31.49 -4.48 11.48
CA LEU A 363 -32.50 -4.60 10.43
C LEU A 363 -33.17 -5.98 10.41
N SER A 364 -32.47 -7.05 10.80
CA SER A 364 -33.01 -8.42 10.89
C SER A 364 -33.98 -8.62 12.07
N ARG A 365 -34.03 -7.68 13.03
CA ARG A 365 -34.89 -7.73 14.23
C ARG A 365 -34.73 -9.02 15.05
N GLY A 366 -33.56 -9.65 15.01
CA GLY A 366 -33.26 -10.88 15.71
C GLY A 366 -33.57 -12.17 14.94
N GLU A 367 -34.15 -12.06 13.75
CA GLU A 367 -34.44 -13.20 12.87
C GLU A 367 -33.16 -13.58 12.07
N TRP A 368 -32.66 -14.80 12.31
CA TRP A 368 -31.39 -15.25 11.71
C TRP A 368 -31.48 -15.38 10.18
N ASP A 369 -32.56 -15.96 9.65
CA ASP A 369 -32.73 -16.13 8.21
C ASP A 369 -32.78 -14.77 7.49
N VAL A 370 -33.44 -13.78 8.09
CA VAL A 370 -33.49 -12.40 7.58
C VAL A 370 -32.12 -11.75 7.64
N PHE A 371 -31.31 -12.01 8.70
CA PHE A 371 -29.95 -11.54 8.81
C PHE A 371 -29.08 -12.07 7.67
N GLU A 372 -29.13 -13.38 7.40
CA GLU A 372 -28.38 -13.99 6.32
C GLU A 372 -28.81 -13.45 4.95
N GLU A 373 -30.09 -13.30 4.69
CA GLU A 373 -30.59 -12.73 3.43
C GLU A 373 -30.05 -11.33 3.19
N ILE A 374 -30.13 -10.44 4.19
CA ILE A 374 -29.60 -9.08 4.10
C ILE A 374 -28.09 -9.12 3.91
N LEU A 375 -27.38 -9.93 4.67
CA LEU A 375 -25.91 -10.06 4.60
C LEU A 375 -25.47 -10.47 3.19
N TYR A 376 -26.05 -11.54 2.64
CA TYR A 376 -25.70 -12.01 1.29
C TYR A 376 -26.02 -10.97 0.21
N ALA A 377 -27.14 -10.25 0.32
CA ALA A 377 -27.46 -9.16 -0.60
C ALA A 377 -26.39 -8.06 -0.56
N LYS A 378 -25.95 -7.65 0.65
CA LYS A 378 -24.89 -6.63 0.80
C LYS A 378 -23.52 -7.12 0.33
N MET A 379 -23.19 -8.38 0.56
CA MET A 379 -21.97 -9.00 0.02
C MET A 379 -21.96 -9.00 -1.51
N GLU A 380 -23.11 -9.29 -2.14
CA GLU A 380 -23.22 -9.24 -3.60
C GLU A 380 -23.08 -7.82 -4.15
N HIS A 381 -23.63 -6.81 -3.47
CA HIS A 381 -23.42 -5.41 -3.85
C HIS A 381 -21.94 -5.01 -3.73
N ALA A 382 -21.27 -5.42 -2.65
CA ALA A 382 -19.82 -5.21 -2.46
C ALA A 382 -19.00 -5.91 -3.56
N ARG A 383 -19.34 -7.16 -3.90
CA ARG A 383 -18.70 -7.92 -4.99
C ARG A 383 -18.79 -7.17 -6.32
N LYS A 384 -19.97 -6.66 -6.67
CA LYS A 384 -20.17 -5.87 -7.90
C LYS A 384 -19.32 -4.60 -7.93
N VAL A 385 -19.12 -3.91 -6.79
CA VAL A 385 -18.21 -2.75 -6.69
C VAL A 385 -16.78 -3.18 -7.00
N LEU A 386 -16.29 -4.25 -6.35
CA LEU A 386 -14.92 -4.74 -6.54
C LEU A 386 -14.65 -5.19 -7.98
N LEU A 387 -15.61 -5.87 -8.63
CA LEU A 387 -15.51 -6.25 -10.05
C LEU A 387 -15.49 -5.02 -10.97
N THR A 388 -16.27 -4.00 -10.66
CA THR A 388 -16.28 -2.74 -11.40
C THR A 388 -14.92 -2.06 -11.30
N TRP A 389 -14.34 -1.96 -10.11
CA TRP A 389 -13.01 -1.41 -9.91
C TRP A 389 -11.94 -2.18 -10.68
N ARG A 390 -11.95 -3.51 -10.60
CA ARG A 390 -11.00 -4.36 -11.35
C ARG A 390 -10.99 -4.02 -12.84
N ARG A 391 -12.17 -3.90 -13.47
CA ARG A 391 -12.29 -3.53 -14.89
C ARG A 391 -11.77 -2.12 -15.16
N ARG A 392 -12.07 -1.17 -14.28
CA ARG A 392 -11.65 0.22 -14.44
C ARG A 392 -10.14 0.38 -14.29
N TYR A 393 -9.52 -0.29 -13.33
CA TYR A 393 -8.06 -0.21 -13.15
C TYR A 393 -7.29 -0.83 -14.31
N ALA A 394 -7.81 -1.86 -14.93
CA ALA A 394 -7.25 -2.38 -16.18
C ALA A 394 -7.26 -1.30 -17.29
N ILE A 395 -8.32 -0.49 -17.37
CA ILE A 395 -8.38 0.66 -18.28
C ILE A 395 -7.35 1.72 -17.88
N SER A 396 -7.26 2.07 -16.60
CA SER A 396 -6.31 3.07 -16.08
C SER A 396 -4.86 2.69 -16.38
N LEU A 397 -4.50 1.42 -16.21
CA LEU A 397 -3.18 0.91 -16.57
C LEU A 397 -2.91 1.01 -18.07
N LYS A 398 -3.87 0.60 -18.90
CA LYS A 398 -3.74 0.64 -20.36
C LYS A 398 -3.63 2.08 -20.89
N SER A 399 -4.44 3.00 -20.37
CA SER A 399 -4.45 4.40 -20.78
C SER A 399 -3.21 5.20 -20.33
N GLY A 400 -2.39 4.62 -19.43
CA GLY A 400 -1.21 5.29 -18.89
C GLY A 400 -1.49 6.24 -17.74
N LEU A 401 -2.67 6.17 -17.10
CA LEU A 401 -2.98 6.90 -15.86
C LEU A 401 -2.15 6.41 -14.66
N MET A 402 -1.56 5.23 -14.77
CA MET A 402 -0.73 4.61 -13.75
C MET A 402 0.65 4.25 -14.33
N PRO A 403 1.49 5.24 -14.65
CA PRO A 403 2.75 5.02 -15.38
C PRO A 403 3.79 4.21 -14.60
N ILE A 404 3.87 4.37 -13.28
CA ILE A 404 4.80 3.62 -12.42
C ILE A 404 4.35 2.16 -12.34
N SER A 405 3.08 1.93 -12.04
CA SER A 405 2.51 0.58 -12.00
C SER A 405 2.68 -0.14 -13.34
N LYS A 406 2.47 0.56 -14.46
CA LYS A 406 2.69 0.01 -15.81
C LYS A 406 4.11 -0.49 -16.01
N VAL A 407 5.12 0.22 -15.51
CA VAL A 407 6.54 -0.19 -15.63
C VAL A 407 6.89 -1.33 -14.67
N TYR A 408 6.44 -1.25 -13.41
CA TYR A 408 6.89 -2.17 -12.36
C TYR A 408 6.01 -3.40 -12.19
N LEU A 409 4.74 -3.38 -12.57
CA LEU A 409 3.91 -4.59 -12.67
C LEU A 409 4.25 -5.40 -13.94
N GLY A 410 4.74 -4.77 -14.97
CA GLY A 410 5.60 -5.31 -16.03
C GLY A 410 5.05 -6.36 -17.00
N HIS A 411 3.73 -6.63 -17.05
CA HIS A 411 3.17 -7.63 -17.96
C HIS A 411 1.75 -7.31 -18.44
N PHE A 412 1.46 -6.01 -18.64
CA PHE A 412 0.17 -5.57 -19.19
C PHE A 412 0.32 -4.85 -20.53
#